data_255c3dccede8af1ae7919040db548878
#
_entry.id   255c3dccede8af1ae7919040db548878
#
_cell.length_a   1.000
_cell.length_b   1.000
_cell.length_c   1.000
_cell.angle_alpha   90.00
_cell.angle_beta   90.00
_cell.angle_gamma   90.00
#
_symmetry.space_group_name_H-M   'P 1'
#
loop_
_entity.id
_entity.type
_entity.pdbx_description
1 polymer ?
#
loop_
_entity_poly.entity_id
_entity_poly.type
_entity_poly.pdbx_seq_one_letter_code
_entity_poly.pdbx_strand_id
1 'polypeptide(L)'
;MRLHNRVLPSNELLNDRWEKAKYLGFGEGSSIYDSATVFGKVKVGKDTWIGPFTILDGSGGLSIGDTCSISTGVQIYSHDSVKWAVSGGKEKYEYDATSIGNRCYIGPNVIIAKGCTLGDGCIVGANSFVNKSFPAGSKIAGNPARILE
;
A
#
# COMPACT_ATOMS: atom_id res chain seq x y z
N MET A 1 5.95 25.20 -7.39
CA MET A 1 5.29 25.43 -6.09
C MET A 1 3.96 26.19 -6.19
N ARG A 2 3.86 27.23 -7.01
CA ARG A 2 2.62 28.05 -7.11
C ARG A 2 1.39 27.31 -7.64
N LEU A 3 1.57 26.28 -8.48
CA LEU A 3 0.45 25.54 -9.10
C LEU A 3 -0.36 24.65 -8.14
N HIS A 4 0.19 24.26 -7.00
CA HIS A 4 -0.45 23.31 -6.09
C HIS A 4 -0.61 23.82 -4.65
N ASN A 5 -0.24 25.07 -4.39
CA ASN A 5 -0.33 25.74 -3.09
C ASN A 5 0.15 24.87 -1.91
N ARG A 6 1.31 24.23 -2.06
CA ARG A 6 1.92 23.34 -1.05
C ARG A 6 3.43 23.49 -1.01
N VAL A 7 3.99 23.19 0.14
CA VAL A 7 5.44 23.10 0.37
C VAL A 7 5.78 21.63 0.56
N LEU A 8 6.78 21.16 -0.15
CA LEU A 8 7.24 19.76 -0.11
C LEU A 8 8.70 19.73 0.38
N PRO A 9 9.15 18.60 0.97
CA PRO A 9 10.56 18.35 1.22
C PRO A 9 11.39 18.44 -0.07
N SER A 10 12.67 18.75 0.06
CA SER A 10 13.55 19.00 -1.10
C SER A 10 13.62 17.82 -2.07
N ASN A 11 13.64 16.59 -1.57
CA ASN A 11 13.61 15.40 -2.40
C ASN A 11 12.35 15.29 -3.28
N GLU A 12 11.20 15.67 -2.74
CA GLU A 12 9.92 15.70 -3.48
C GLU A 12 9.86 16.86 -4.50
N LEU A 13 10.73 17.85 -4.38
CA LEU A 13 10.86 18.93 -5.35
C LEU A 13 11.76 18.55 -6.53
N LEU A 14 12.67 17.61 -6.33
CA LEU A 14 13.63 17.14 -7.33
C LEU A 14 13.09 15.96 -8.15
N ASN A 15 12.16 15.19 -7.60
CA ASN A 15 11.63 13.99 -8.23
C ASN A 15 10.17 14.20 -8.65
N ASP A 16 9.89 13.86 -9.90
CA ASP A 16 8.51 13.86 -10.41
C ASP A 16 7.82 12.54 -10.05
N ARG A 17 6.68 12.61 -9.41
CA ARG A 17 5.93 11.45 -8.89
C ARG A 17 5.37 10.57 -10.00
N TRP A 18 5.00 11.14 -11.12
CA TRP A 18 4.50 10.40 -12.28
C TRP A 18 5.64 9.72 -13.03
N GLU A 19 6.79 10.37 -13.14
CA GLU A 19 8.00 9.78 -13.70
C GLU A 19 8.48 8.60 -12.85
N LYS A 20 8.47 8.71 -11.52
CA LYS A 20 8.78 7.60 -10.62
C LYS A 20 7.83 6.42 -10.80
N ALA A 21 6.51 6.68 -10.88
CA ALA A 21 5.52 5.64 -11.14
C ALA A 21 5.76 4.93 -12.49
N LYS A 22 6.04 5.69 -13.53
CA LYS A 22 6.36 5.16 -14.86
C LYS A 22 7.63 4.31 -14.84
N TYR A 23 8.68 4.77 -14.17
CA TYR A 23 9.93 4.01 -14.00
C TYR A 23 9.68 2.66 -13.30
N LEU A 24 8.78 2.62 -12.33
CA LEU A 24 8.38 1.40 -11.63
C LEU A 24 7.42 0.50 -12.44
N GLY A 25 7.00 0.92 -13.63
CA GLY A 25 6.08 0.17 -14.48
C GLY A 25 4.63 0.21 -14.00
N PHE A 26 4.25 1.22 -13.20
CA PHE A 26 2.88 1.41 -12.75
C PHE A 26 1.99 1.92 -13.89
N GLY A 27 0.68 1.70 -13.78
CA GLY A 27 -0.27 2.08 -14.81
C GLY A 27 -0.29 3.59 -15.08
N GLU A 28 -0.75 3.95 -16.27
CA GLU A 28 -0.83 5.34 -16.72
C GLU A 28 -1.62 6.20 -15.73
N GLY A 29 -1.19 7.44 -15.51
CA GLY A 29 -1.81 8.39 -14.59
C GLY A 29 -1.51 8.15 -13.11
N SER A 30 -0.88 7.06 -12.76
CA SER A 30 -0.49 6.79 -11.36
C SER A 30 0.69 7.65 -10.93
N SER A 31 0.74 7.95 -9.64
CA SER A 31 1.81 8.73 -9.03
C SER A 31 2.24 8.18 -7.69
N ILE A 32 3.52 8.29 -7.38
CA ILE A 32 4.11 7.81 -6.12
C ILE A 32 5.14 8.81 -5.59
N TYR A 33 5.00 9.19 -4.33
CA TYR A 33 5.94 10.10 -3.67
C TYR A 33 7.34 9.50 -3.55
N ASP A 34 8.35 10.37 -3.54
CA ASP A 34 9.75 9.94 -3.44
C ASP A 34 10.06 9.21 -2.12
N SER A 35 9.44 9.66 -1.02
CA SER A 35 9.55 9.02 0.31
C SER A 35 8.89 7.65 0.42
N ALA A 36 8.16 7.20 -0.59
CA ALA A 36 7.61 5.85 -0.62
C ALA A 36 8.69 4.81 -0.92
N THR A 37 8.68 3.72 -0.15
CA THR A 37 9.60 2.58 -0.34
C THR A 37 8.88 1.43 -1.03
N VAL A 38 9.53 0.85 -2.03
CA VAL A 38 8.99 -0.27 -2.82
C VAL A 38 10.01 -1.41 -2.85
N PHE A 39 9.59 -2.60 -2.44
CA PHE A 39 10.41 -3.82 -2.53
C PHE A 39 9.75 -4.88 -3.41
N GLY A 40 10.57 -5.68 -4.08
CA GLY A 40 10.11 -6.87 -4.81
C GLY A 40 9.15 -6.56 -5.95
N LYS A 41 8.20 -7.46 -6.17
CA LYS A 41 7.23 -7.34 -7.26
C LYS A 41 5.97 -6.61 -6.82
N VAL A 42 5.88 -5.34 -7.14
CA VAL A 42 4.70 -4.52 -6.93
C VAL A 42 4.09 -4.15 -8.28
N LYS A 43 2.80 -4.46 -8.44
CA LYS A 43 1.99 -4.06 -9.60
C LYS A 43 0.97 -3.03 -9.14
N VAL A 44 0.87 -1.93 -9.86
CA VAL A 44 -0.12 -0.88 -9.61
C VAL A 44 -0.83 -0.56 -10.91
N GLY A 45 -2.14 -0.46 -10.86
CA GLY A 45 -2.98 -0.12 -11.99
C GLY A 45 -2.89 1.36 -12.39
N LYS A 46 -3.90 1.84 -13.12
CA LYS A 46 -3.98 3.20 -13.64
C LYS A 46 -4.55 4.16 -12.60
N ASP A 47 -4.20 5.43 -12.72
CA ASP A 47 -4.80 6.53 -11.94
C ASP A 47 -4.78 6.32 -10.42
N THR A 48 -3.81 5.56 -9.92
CA THR A 48 -3.64 5.28 -8.50
C THR A 48 -2.63 6.24 -7.87
N TRP A 49 -3.03 6.84 -6.76
CA TRP A 49 -2.22 7.76 -5.99
C TRP A 49 -1.60 7.06 -4.78
N ILE A 50 -0.28 7.15 -4.65
CA ILE A 50 0.48 6.56 -3.53
C ILE A 50 1.18 7.69 -2.78
N GLY A 51 0.74 7.90 -1.55
CA GLY A 51 1.17 8.99 -0.68
C GLY A 51 2.59 8.86 -0.15
N PRO A 52 3.05 9.92 0.55
CA PRO A 52 4.39 9.94 1.14
C PRO A 52 4.51 8.96 2.31
N PHE A 53 5.75 8.52 2.58
CA PHE A 53 6.11 7.62 3.69
C PHE A 53 5.36 6.29 3.68
N THR A 54 4.97 5.81 2.52
CA THR A 54 4.35 4.50 2.34
C THR A 54 5.40 3.40 2.18
N ILE A 55 5.02 2.18 2.55
CA ILE A 55 5.82 0.98 2.30
C ILE A 55 4.97 0.01 1.48
N LEU A 56 5.46 -0.33 0.29
CA LEU A 56 4.85 -1.32 -0.59
C LEU A 56 5.79 -2.51 -0.71
N ASP A 57 5.47 -3.58 0.00
CA ASP A 57 6.28 -4.79 0.01
C ASP A 57 5.72 -5.85 -0.93
N GLY A 58 6.38 -6.01 -2.05
CA GLY A 58 6.11 -7.04 -3.04
C GLY A 58 7.02 -8.27 -2.95
N SER A 59 7.68 -8.51 -1.81
CA SER A 59 8.57 -9.67 -1.63
C SER A 59 7.85 -11.00 -1.87
N GLY A 60 6.58 -11.11 -1.47
CA GLY A 60 5.68 -12.24 -1.78
C GLY A 60 4.69 -11.94 -2.91
N GLY A 61 4.78 -10.76 -3.50
CA GLY A 61 3.86 -10.25 -4.52
C GLY A 61 2.81 -9.30 -3.93
N LEU A 62 2.71 -8.10 -4.52
CA LEU A 62 1.69 -7.11 -4.17
C LEU A 62 1.05 -6.58 -5.44
N SER A 63 -0.27 -6.56 -5.47
CA SER A 63 -1.03 -5.91 -6.53
C SER A 63 -2.00 -4.88 -5.97
N ILE A 64 -2.05 -3.71 -6.60
CA ILE A 64 -2.98 -2.62 -6.31
C ILE A 64 -3.67 -2.27 -7.62
N GLY A 65 -4.98 -2.17 -7.59
CA GLY A 65 -5.80 -1.92 -8.78
C GLY A 65 -5.77 -0.48 -9.27
N ASP A 66 -6.77 -0.16 -10.10
CA ASP A 66 -6.96 1.15 -10.70
C ASP A 66 -7.68 2.11 -9.75
N THR A 67 -7.39 3.39 -9.87
CA THR A 67 -8.10 4.49 -9.19
C THR A 67 -8.15 4.31 -7.67
N CYS A 68 -7.05 3.84 -7.09
CA CYS A 68 -6.90 3.71 -5.65
C CYS A 68 -6.24 4.93 -5.03
N SER A 69 -6.55 5.18 -3.77
CA SER A 69 -5.89 6.18 -2.95
C SER A 69 -5.21 5.50 -1.77
N ILE A 70 -3.88 5.45 -1.80
CA ILE A 70 -3.05 4.90 -0.73
C ILE A 70 -2.48 6.06 0.05
N SER A 71 -3.03 6.30 1.23
CA SER A 71 -2.74 7.51 2.02
C SER A 71 -1.34 7.46 2.64
N THR A 72 -0.92 8.60 3.19
CA THR A 72 0.39 8.75 3.84
C THR A 72 0.61 7.71 4.94
N GLY A 73 1.82 7.17 5.03
CA GLY A 73 2.21 6.25 6.09
C GLY A 73 1.61 4.85 6.00
N VAL A 74 0.86 4.53 4.94
CA VAL A 74 0.32 3.18 4.73
C VAL A 74 1.45 2.19 4.50
N GLN A 75 1.34 1.02 5.13
CA GLN A 75 2.29 -0.07 4.98
C GLN A 75 1.53 -1.32 4.52
N ILE A 76 1.93 -1.87 3.39
CA ILE A 76 1.32 -3.08 2.82
C ILE A 76 2.40 -4.13 2.69
N TYR A 77 2.23 -5.25 3.38
CA TYR A 77 3.20 -6.33 3.43
C TYR A 77 2.73 -7.57 2.68
N SER A 78 3.68 -8.30 2.11
CA SER A 78 3.49 -9.61 1.49
C SER A 78 4.46 -10.67 2.05
N HIS A 79 5.15 -10.35 3.13
CA HIS A 79 5.97 -11.30 3.88
C HIS A 79 6.01 -10.94 5.36
N ASP A 80 6.47 -11.85 6.19
CA ASP A 80 6.94 -11.57 7.55
C ASP A 80 8.09 -12.51 7.95
N SER A 81 8.74 -12.15 9.04
CA SER A 81 9.88 -12.88 9.59
C SER A 81 9.59 -13.52 10.98
N VAL A 82 8.32 -13.69 11.33
CA VAL A 82 7.92 -14.14 12.67
C VAL A 82 8.53 -15.49 13.01
N LYS A 83 8.35 -16.49 12.17
CA LYS A 83 8.91 -17.83 12.40
C LYS A 83 10.43 -17.84 12.45
N TRP A 84 11.07 -17.06 11.58
CA TRP A 84 12.51 -16.90 11.61
C TRP A 84 12.99 -16.32 12.94
N ALA A 85 12.37 -15.26 13.42
CA ALA A 85 12.74 -14.59 14.66
C ALA A 85 12.55 -15.49 15.89
N VAL A 86 11.35 -16.10 16.04
CA VAL A 86 11.04 -16.92 17.23
C VAL A 86 11.77 -18.24 17.26
N SER A 87 12.25 -18.75 16.13
CA SER A 87 13.07 -19.94 16.03
C SER A 87 14.57 -19.69 16.21
N GLY A 88 14.98 -18.43 16.46
CA GLY A 88 16.39 -18.08 16.52
C GLY A 88 17.10 -18.20 15.16
N GLY A 89 16.41 -17.87 14.08
CA GLY A 89 16.95 -17.89 12.71
C GLY A 89 16.92 -19.25 12.03
N LYS A 90 16.26 -20.25 12.61
CA LYS A 90 16.23 -21.62 12.07
C LYS A 90 15.17 -21.81 10.99
N GLU A 91 14.03 -21.14 11.12
CA GLU A 91 12.95 -21.21 10.14
C GLU A 91 13.04 -20.11 9.10
N LYS A 92 12.36 -20.30 7.96
CA LYS A 92 12.36 -19.34 6.85
C LYS A 92 11.31 -18.24 7.08
N TYR A 93 11.47 -17.14 6.35
CA TYR A 93 10.44 -16.11 6.20
C TYR A 93 9.21 -16.68 5.51
N GLU A 94 8.04 -16.20 5.89
CA GLU A 94 6.78 -16.53 5.23
C GLU A 94 6.42 -15.45 4.20
N TYR A 95 6.05 -15.91 3.01
CA TYR A 95 5.62 -15.07 1.90
C TYR A 95 4.19 -15.42 1.51
N ASP A 96 3.35 -14.42 1.37
CA ASP A 96 1.97 -14.60 0.94
C ASP A 96 1.50 -13.34 0.21
N ALA A 97 1.04 -13.51 -1.03
CA ALA A 97 0.67 -12.39 -1.89
C ALA A 97 -0.49 -11.57 -1.31
N THR A 98 -0.37 -10.27 -1.39
CA THR A 98 -1.38 -9.30 -0.95
C THR A 98 -1.97 -8.59 -2.15
N SER A 99 -3.28 -8.37 -2.14
CA SER A 99 -4.01 -7.78 -3.26
C SER A 99 -5.01 -6.73 -2.80
N ILE A 100 -4.98 -5.56 -3.43
CA ILE A 100 -5.94 -4.48 -3.26
C ILE A 100 -6.67 -4.31 -4.60
N GLY A 101 -7.98 -4.40 -4.57
CA GLY A 101 -8.83 -4.24 -5.76
C GLY A 101 -8.85 -2.81 -6.29
N ASN A 102 -9.75 -2.56 -7.24
CA ASN A 102 -9.91 -1.24 -7.84
C ASN A 102 -10.72 -0.30 -6.94
N ARG A 103 -10.54 1.00 -7.07
CA ARG A 103 -11.31 2.05 -6.40
C ARG A 103 -11.33 1.90 -4.87
N CYS A 104 -10.21 1.46 -4.29
CA CYS A 104 -10.05 1.34 -2.85
C CYS A 104 -9.46 2.63 -2.26
N TYR A 105 -9.98 3.00 -1.10
CA TYR A 105 -9.39 4.04 -0.25
C TYR A 105 -8.73 3.39 0.96
N ILE A 106 -7.45 3.61 1.12
CA ILE A 106 -6.67 3.13 2.28
C ILE A 106 -6.24 4.36 3.08
N GLY A 107 -6.84 4.53 4.25
CA GLY A 107 -6.63 5.69 5.12
C GLY A 107 -5.20 5.80 5.66
N PRO A 108 -4.82 6.97 6.21
CA PRO A 108 -3.47 7.20 6.72
C PRO A 108 -3.07 6.19 7.80
N ASN A 109 -1.80 5.79 7.77
CA ASN A 109 -1.18 4.88 8.75
C ASN A 109 -1.87 3.51 8.89
N VAL A 110 -2.59 3.06 7.88
CA VAL A 110 -3.12 1.70 7.83
C VAL A 110 -1.98 0.72 7.59
N ILE A 111 -2.03 -0.40 8.29
CA ILE A 111 -1.11 -1.54 8.07
C ILE A 111 -1.93 -2.71 7.54
N ILE A 112 -1.49 -3.28 6.42
CA ILE A 112 -2.09 -4.48 5.80
C ILE A 112 -1.07 -5.60 5.87
N ALA A 113 -1.44 -6.69 6.55
CA ALA A 113 -0.59 -7.87 6.71
C ALA A 113 -0.54 -8.71 5.42
N LYS A 114 0.46 -9.55 5.32
CA LYS A 114 0.62 -10.48 4.19
C LYS A 114 -0.61 -11.34 3.97
N GLY A 115 -0.89 -11.69 2.71
CA GLY A 115 -1.96 -12.62 2.34
C GLY A 115 -3.36 -12.04 2.38
N CYS A 116 -3.53 -10.73 2.66
CA CYS A 116 -4.83 -10.10 2.66
C CYS A 116 -5.27 -9.73 1.24
N THR A 117 -6.54 -9.97 0.95
CA THR A 117 -7.20 -9.49 -0.27
C THR A 117 -8.32 -8.54 0.10
N LEU A 118 -8.26 -7.32 -0.40
CA LEU A 118 -9.37 -6.37 -0.36
C LEU A 118 -10.02 -6.31 -1.73
N GLY A 119 -11.32 -6.61 -1.79
CA GLY A 119 -12.09 -6.49 -3.02
C GLY A 119 -12.26 -5.05 -3.49
N ASP A 120 -12.81 -4.86 -4.69
CA ASP A 120 -13.03 -3.54 -5.26
C ASP A 120 -13.88 -2.64 -4.35
N GLY A 121 -13.56 -1.35 -4.32
CA GLY A 121 -14.36 -0.35 -3.61
C GLY A 121 -14.28 -0.43 -2.08
N CYS A 122 -13.30 -1.11 -1.51
CA CYS A 122 -13.09 -1.13 -0.07
C CYS A 122 -12.64 0.24 0.47
N ILE A 123 -13.12 0.59 1.64
CA ILE A 123 -12.71 1.78 2.40
C ILE A 123 -12.11 1.31 3.71
N VAL A 124 -10.85 1.67 3.97
CA VAL A 124 -10.16 1.36 5.22
C VAL A 124 -9.92 2.65 6.00
N GLY A 125 -10.47 2.72 7.21
CA GLY A 125 -10.29 3.87 8.11
C GLY A 125 -8.84 4.00 8.59
N ALA A 126 -8.43 5.24 8.89
CA ALA A 126 -7.07 5.54 9.36
C ALA A 126 -6.67 4.73 10.60
N ASN A 127 -5.38 4.44 10.75
CA ASN A 127 -4.79 3.71 11.87
C ASN A 127 -5.33 2.27 12.08
N SER A 128 -5.91 1.68 11.04
CA SER A 128 -6.42 0.31 11.10
C SER A 128 -5.33 -0.71 10.85
N PHE A 129 -5.50 -1.90 11.46
CA PHE A 129 -4.70 -3.08 11.17
C PHE A 129 -5.53 -4.14 10.46
N VAL A 130 -5.27 -4.33 9.17
CA VAL A 130 -5.94 -5.32 8.31
C VAL A 130 -5.14 -6.62 8.34
N ASN A 131 -5.69 -7.65 9.00
CA ASN A 131 -5.03 -8.96 9.13
C ASN A 131 -5.84 -10.11 8.52
N LYS A 132 -6.87 -9.78 7.74
CA LYS A 132 -7.68 -10.75 6.98
C LYS A 132 -8.25 -10.09 5.74
N SER A 133 -8.76 -10.90 4.83
CA SER A 133 -9.41 -10.45 3.59
C SER A 133 -10.82 -9.94 3.83
N PHE A 134 -11.25 -9.02 2.97
CA PHE A 134 -12.59 -8.46 2.99
C PHE A 134 -13.17 -8.38 1.58
N PRO A 135 -14.48 -8.64 1.41
CA PRO A 135 -15.13 -8.60 0.10
C PRO A 135 -15.25 -7.17 -0.44
N ALA A 136 -15.56 -7.05 -1.73
CA ALA A 136 -15.79 -5.78 -2.39
C ALA A 136 -16.84 -4.92 -1.68
N GLY A 137 -16.61 -3.61 -1.65
CA GLY A 137 -17.51 -2.63 -1.03
C GLY A 137 -17.45 -2.58 0.49
N SER A 138 -16.55 -3.31 1.14
CA SER A 138 -16.43 -3.29 2.60
C SER A 138 -15.93 -1.94 3.10
N LYS A 139 -16.58 -1.45 4.16
CA LYS A 139 -16.09 -0.34 4.98
C LYS A 139 -15.54 -0.93 6.26
N ILE A 140 -14.25 -0.79 6.49
CA ILE A 140 -13.56 -1.44 7.60
C ILE A 140 -12.72 -0.44 8.39
N ALA A 141 -12.58 -0.68 9.69
CA ALA A 141 -11.69 0.09 10.55
C ALA A 141 -11.36 -0.70 11.82
N GLY A 142 -10.33 -0.25 12.52
CA GLY A 142 -9.92 -0.74 13.83
C GLY A 142 -8.66 -1.59 13.82
N ASN A 143 -8.27 -2.03 15.03
CA ASN A 143 -7.11 -2.91 15.24
C ASN A 143 -7.53 -4.06 16.20
N PRO A 144 -7.76 -5.28 15.67
CA PRO A 144 -7.83 -5.65 14.26
C PRO A 144 -9.05 -5.05 13.54
N ALA A 145 -8.92 -4.82 12.23
CA ALA A 145 -9.99 -4.22 11.43
C ALA A 145 -11.25 -5.10 11.38
N ARG A 146 -12.41 -4.44 11.42
CA ARG A 146 -13.74 -5.05 11.35
C ARG A 146 -14.60 -4.26 10.38
N ILE A 147 -15.62 -4.92 9.82
CA ILE A 147 -16.64 -4.24 9.01
C ILE A 147 -17.41 -3.28 9.91
N LEU A 148 -17.59 -2.06 9.44
CA LEU A 148 -18.44 -1.05 10.06
C LEU A 148 -19.87 -1.25 9.56
N GLU A 149 -20.83 -1.22 10.49
CA GLU A 149 -22.25 -1.27 10.19
C GLU A 149 -22.77 0.07 9.66
#